data_57f4dcfbf48a69c1a8831291797821ab
#
_entry.id   57f4dcfbf48a69c1a8831291797821ab
#
_cell.length_a   1.000
_cell.length_b   1.000
_cell.length_c   1.000
_cell.angle_alpha   90.00
_cell.angle_beta   90.00
_cell.angle_gamma   90.00
#
_symmetry.space_group_name_H-M   'P 1'
#
loop_
_entity.id
_entity.type
_entity.pdbx_description
1 polymer ?
#
loop_
_entity_poly.entity_id
_entity_poly.type
_entity_poly.pdbx_seq_one_letter_code
_entity_poly.pdbx_strand_id
1 'polypeptide(L)'
;MKKLFIAFAVLYALAGVAQTKQLQYLSGTDAAHTVQWDFFCTAGHNSGEWKKIQVPSCWEQQGFGNYNYGRDYKTNGKNSRFYDEKGMYKYQFKVPAAWKGKNVNIVFDGSMTDTEVKINGRSAGETHRGAFYRFKYDISSLLNYDKLNTLEVTVSKMSSDASVNNAERLADYWVFGGIFRPVFLEATPKQYIDYVGIDAKADGRFAMQVWTKGLAQNAVVVTTITDATKKIISTVKTQVDKSAENTVVNTTVSSIKTWTSETPNLYTATVVLQDAAGKKLYELTEKFGFRTIEIRHGQGIYINGVQVKMKGANRHCFWPETARSLSSENQLMDALLIKEMNMNAVRCSHYPPDKYFLQLCDSLGIYVLDELAGWQKAYSTKAGELLVKEMVIRDLNHPSIIFWSNGNEGGHNKELDDDYGAYDYSKRPVIHCHHRPGNAFNGIDCNHYEDYYSTQKILNDSLIYMPTEMLHAQDDGGAGAAMEDFWNLHWRSQKSGGVFIWAL
;
A
#
# COMPACT_ATOMS: atom_id res chain seq x y z
N MET A 1 -70.77 28.06 16.75
CA MET A 1 -69.82 26.93 16.77
C MET A 1 -68.54 27.38 16.04
N LYS A 2 -67.50 27.79 16.78
CA LYS A 2 -66.21 28.19 16.22
C LYS A 2 -65.31 26.95 16.10
N LYS A 3 -64.94 26.55 14.88
CA LYS A 3 -63.99 25.47 14.63
C LYS A 3 -62.56 25.97 14.82
N LEU A 4 -61.88 25.41 15.82
CA LEU A 4 -60.49 25.66 16.13
C LEU A 4 -59.63 24.72 15.20
N PHE A 5 -58.87 25.30 14.26
CA PHE A 5 -57.86 24.55 13.46
C PHE A 5 -56.55 24.57 14.25
N ILE A 6 -56.14 23.42 14.77
CA ILE A 6 -54.82 23.19 15.35
C ILE A 6 -53.89 22.79 14.19
N ALA A 7 -52.99 23.67 13.81
CA ALA A 7 -51.92 23.34 12.86
C ALA A 7 -50.79 22.61 13.61
N PHE A 8 -50.61 21.31 13.32
CA PHE A 8 -49.45 20.57 13.76
C PHE A 8 -48.25 20.96 12.86
N ALA A 9 -47.33 21.72 13.39
CA ALA A 9 -46.02 21.94 12.76
C ALA A 9 -45.14 20.70 13.00
N VAL A 10 -44.99 19.85 11.98
CA VAL A 10 -44.04 18.73 12.00
C VAL A 10 -42.64 19.33 11.78
N LEU A 11 -41.89 19.48 12.87
CA LEU A 11 -40.44 19.78 12.78
C LEU A 11 -39.73 18.50 12.24
N TYR A 12 -39.44 18.50 10.97
CA TYR A 12 -38.44 17.58 10.42
C TYR A 12 -37.05 18.01 10.95
N ALA A 13 -36.59 17.33 11.99
CA ALA A 13 -35.18 17.36 12.34
C ALA A 13 -34.42 16.73 11.18
N LEU A 14 -33.83 17.56 10.31
CA LEU A 14 -32.83 17.13 9.34
C LEU A 14 -31.64 16.60 10.15
N ALA A 15 -31.65 15.30 10.46
CA ALA A 15 -30.44 14.63 10.92
C ALA A 15 -29.41 14.82 9.83
N GLY A 16 -28.44 15.69 10.07
CA GLY A 16 -27.37 15.96 9.13
C GLY A 16 -26.64 14.67 8.83
N VAL A 17 -26.78 14.15 7.61
CA VAL A 17 -26.05 12.97 7.15
C VAL A 17 -24.57 13.33 7.18
N ALA A 18 -23.76 12.53 7.89
CA ALA A 18 -22.31 12.74 7.94
C ALA A 18 -21.76 12.74 6.51
N GLN A 19 -20.93 13.73 6.20
CA GLN A 19 -20.28 13.75 4.91
C GLN A 19 -19.13 12.75 4.93
N THR A 20 -19.14 11.85 3.97
CA THR A 20 -18.04 10.88 3.73
C THR A 20 -17.18 11.37 2.57
N LYS A 21 -16.02 10.75 2.41
CA LYS A 21 -15.21 10.88 1.20
C LYS A 21 -16.02 10.40 0.00
N GLN A 22 -16.11 11.23 -1.03
CA GLN A 22 -16.74 10.88 -2.30
C GLN A 22 -15.66 10.60 -3.33
N LEU A 23 -15.80 9.51 -4.08
CA LEU A 23 -14.84 9.09 -5.10
C LEU A 23 -15.48 9.20 -6.49
N GLN A 24 -14.66 9.61 -7.47
CA GLN A 24 -15.00 9.56 -8.89
C GLN A 24 -13.78 9.04 -9.65
N TYR A 25 -13.87 7.82 -10.19
CA TYR A 25 -12.81 7.26 -11.01
C TYR A 25 -12.75 7.99 -12.36
N LEU A 26 -11.55 8.36 -12.78
CA LEU A 26 -11.25 8.94 -14.10
C LEU A 26 -10.68 7.87 -15.03
N SER A 27 -9.97 6.90 -14.49
CA SER A 27 -9.59 5.67 -15.15
C SER A 27 -10.56 4.54 -14.80
N GLY A 28 -10.29 3.34 -15.29
CA GLY A 28 -10.87 2.13 -14.72
C GLY A 28 -10.37 1.83 -13.32
N THR A 29 -10.94 0.79 -12.70
CA THR A 29 -10.62 0.37 -11.34
C THR A 29 -9.53 -0.69 -11.27
N ASP A 30 -9.26 -1.38 -12.37
CA ASP A 30 -8.24 -2.42 -12.53
C ASP A 30 -8.01 -2.75 -14.01
N ALA A 31 -7.15 -3.73 -14.32
CA ALA A 31 -6.83 -4.13 -15.70
C ALA A 31 -8.01 -4.72 -16.48
N ALA A 32 -9.02 -5.29 -15.80
CA ALA A 32 -10.24 -5.82 -16.44
C ALA A 32 -11.29 -4.73 -16.67
N HIS A 33 -11.22 -3.63 -15.92
CA HIS A 33 -12.19 -2.53 -15.96
C HIS A 33 -11.46 -1.23 -16.26
N THR A 34 -11.12 -1.01 -17.52
CA THR A 34 -10.33 0.14 -17.98
C THR A 34 -11.21 1.23 -18.61
N VAL A 35 -10.66 2.44 -18.73
CA VAL A 35 -11.27 3.57 -19.44
C VAL A 35 -10.32 4.07 -20.52
N GLN A 36 -10.86 4.36 -21.69
CA GLN A 36 -10.08 4.82 -22.83
C GLN A 36 -9.72 6.29 -22.71
N TRP A 37 -8.41 6.61 -22.79
CA TRP A 37 -7.85 7.96 -22.84
C TRP A 37 -7.15 8.24 -24.17
N ASP A 38 -6.90 9.51 -24.47
CA ASP A 38 -5.98 9.90 -25.54
C ASP A 38 -4.55 9.72 -25.05
N PHE A 39 -3.68 9.20 -25.93
CA PHE A 39 -2.30 8.85 -25.61
C PHE A 39 -1.34 9.17 -26.74
N PHE A 40 -0.17 9.70 -26.39
CA PHE A 40 0.93 9.95 -27.31
C PHE A 40 2.20 9.35 -26.71
N CYS A 41 2.83 8.44 -27.43
CA CYS A 41 4.13 7.88 -27.07
C CYS A 41 5.24 8.65 -27.81
N THR A 42 6.30 9.07 -27.10
CA THR A 42 7.35 9.88 -27.70
C THR A 42 8.35 9.10 -28.54
N ALA A 43 8.48 7.78 -28.31
CA ALA A 43 9.41 6.92 -29.05
C ALA A 43 8.94 5.45 -29.03
N GLY A 44 9.55 4.61 -29.86
CA GLY A 44 9.25 3.18 -29.94
C GLY A 44 8.04 2.87 -30.80
N HIS A 45 7.44 1.72 -30.57
CA HIS A 45 6.28 1.26 -31.32
C HIS A 45 5.10 2.23 -31.16
N ASN A 46 4.36 2.43 -32.26
CA ASN A 46 3.17 3.30 -32.32
C ASN A 46 3.38 4.71 -31.74
N SER A 47 4.58 5.25 -31.83
CA SER A 47 4.93 6.59 -31.35
C SER A 47 4.70 7.69 -32.39
N GLY A 48 4.77 8.97 -31.95
CA GLY A 48 4.77 10.15 -32.83
C GLY A 48 3.38 10.68 -33.18
N GLU A 49 2.30 10.03 -32.78
CA GLU A 49 0.92 10.47 -33.03
C GLU A 49 -0.02 10.18 -31.85
N TRP A 50 -1.08 10.96 -31.73
CA TRP A 50 -2.13 10.73 -30.75
C TRP A 50 -2.98 9.53 -31.13
N LYS A 51 -3.09 8.56 -30.22
CA LYS A 51 -3.91 7.35 -30.31
C LYS A 51 -4.76 7.18 -29.07
N LYS A 52 -5.44 6.05 -28.96
CA LYS A 52 -6.20 5.68 -27.76
C LYS A 52 -5.46 4.60 -26.99
N ILE A 53 -5.54 4.67 -25.65
CA ILE A 53 -5.00 3.67 -24.73
C ILE A 53 -6.03 3.36 -23.64
N GLN A 54 -6.02 2.14 -23.14
CA GLN A 54 -6.82 1.76 -21.98
C GLN A 54 -6.04 2.13 -20.68
N VAL A 55 -6.72 2.69 -19.69
CA VAL A 55 -6.13 3.08 -18.39
C VAL A 55 -6.99 2.49 -17.26
N PRO A 56 -6.39 1.79 -16.27
CA PRO A 56 -4.96 1.58 -16.07
C PRO A 56 -4.38 0.52 -17.01
N SER A 57 -3.11 0.69 -17.41
CA SER A 57 -2.34 -0.29 -18.17
C SER A 57 -0.85 0.05 -18.21
N CYS A 58 -0.02 -0.93 -18.55
CA CYS A 58 1.33 -0.71 -19.06
C CYS A 58 1.24 -0.46 -20.56
N TRP A 59 1.85 0.59 -21.07
CA TRP A 59 1.69 0.96 -22.49
C TRP A 59 2.33 -0.04 -23.46
N GLU A 60 3.35 -0.80 -23.01
CA GLU A 60 3.96 -1.85 -23.82
C GLU A 60 2.96 -2.95 -24.13
N GLN A 61 2.10 -3.33 -23.18
CA GLN A 61 1.04 -4.32 -23.39
C GLN A 61 -0.10 -3.82 -24.28
N GLN A 62 -0.13 -2.51 -24.52
CA GLN A 62 -1.06 -1.89 -25.49
C GLN A 62 -0.38 -1.64 -26.85
N GLY A 63 0.85 -2.15 -27.04
CA GLY A 63 1.61 -2.06 -28.28
C GLY A 63 2.36 -0.75 -28.51
N PHE A 64 2.65 0.01 -27.45
CA PHE A 64 3.41 1.26 -27.52
C PHE A 64 4.80 1.13 -26.92
N GLY A 65 5.71 2.03 -27.30
CA GLY A 65 7.03 2.13 -26.70
C GLY A 65 7.94 0.94 -26.98
N ASN A 66 8.82 0.62 -26.05
CA ASN A 66 9.77 -0.46 -26.19
C ASN A 66 9.89 -1.26 -24.90
N TYR A 67 10.14 -2.57 -25.00
CA TYR A 67 10.43 -3.40 -23.85
C TYR A 67 11.87 -3.17 -23.37
N ASN A 68 12.05 -3.10 -22.06
CA ASN A 68 13.34 -3.12 -21.40
C ASN A 68 13.34 -4.15 -20.28
N TYR A 69 14.43 -4.87 -20.17
CA TYR A 69 14.74 -5.62 -18.97
C TYR A 69 15.71 -4.82 -18.10
N GLY A 70 15.46 -4.75 -16.81
CA GLY A 70 16.19 -3.85 -15.92
C GLY A 70 17.70 -4.13 -15.82
N ARG A 71 18.13 -5.36 -16.10
CA ARG A 71 19.54 -5.77 -16.09
C ARG A 71 20.21 -5.85 -17.45
N ASP A 72 19.56 -5.44 -18.53
CA ASP A 72 20.14 -5.46 -19.88
C ASP A 72 21.50 -4.75 -19.97
N TYR A 73 21.71 -3.72 -19.15
CA TYR A 73 23.00 -3.03 -19.07
C TYR A 73 24.15 -3.91 -18.59
N LYS A 74 23.88 -4.94 -17.77
CA LYS A 74 24.91 -5.89 -17.31
C LYS A 74 25.29 -6.88 -18.42
N THR A 75 24.29 -7.28 -19.22
CA THR A 75 24.48 -8.25 -20.31
C THR A 75 25.08 -7.61 -21.55
N ASN A 76 24.61 -6.43 -21.93
CA ASN A 76 24.98 -5.74 -23.17
C ASN A 76 26.05 -4.66 -22.97
N GLY A 77 26.49 -4.43 -21.75
CA GLY A 77 27.51 -3.46 -21.38
C GLY A 77 27.21 -2.04 -21.88
N LYS A 78 28.22 -1.37 -22.42
CA LYS A 78 28.09 0.02 -22.93
C LYS A 78 27.14 0.15 -24.14
N ASN A 79 26.74 -0.96 -24.75
CA ASN A 79 25.84 -0.99 -25.89
C ASN A 79 24.37 -1.19 -25.44
N SER A 80 24.09 -1.39 -24.14
CA SER A 80 22.73 -1.47 -23.65
C SER A 80 22.05 -0.11 -23.77
N ARG A 81 20.96 -0.07 -24.50
CA ARG A 81 20.13 1.11 -24.65
C ARG A 81 18.95 1.01 -23.71
N PHE A 82 18.93 1.86 -22.69
CA PHE A 82 17.68 2.09 -21.95
C PHE A 82 16.76 2.97 -22.79
N TYR A 83 15.57 2.49 -23.03
CA TYR A 83 14.54 3.28 -23.64
C TYR A 83 13.87 4.11 -22.55
N ASP A 84 13.79 5.41 -22.77
CA ASP A 84 13.29 6.41 -21.81
C ASP A 84 12.11 7.20 -22.39
N GLU A 85 11.34 6.56 -23.25
CA GLU A 85 10.15 7.18 -23.83
C GLU A 85 9.18 7.69 -22.75
N LYS A 86 8.40 8.71 -23.15
CA LYS A 86 7.35 9.30 -22.33
C LYS A 86 6.00 9.00 -22.93
N GLY A 87 5.03 8.73 -22.05
CA GLY A 87 3.63 8.66 -22.39
C GLY A 87 2.92 9.96 -21.99
N MET A 88 2.28 10.61 -22.93
CA MET A 88 1.45 11.79 -22.68
C MET A 88 -0.01 11.40 -22.80
N TYR A 89 -0.78 11.63 -21.74
CA TYR A 89 -2.18 11.26 -21.64
C TYR A 89 -3.06 12.50 -21.61
N LYS A 90 -4.26 12.41 -22.23
CA LYS A 90 -5.32 13.42 -22.10
C LYS A 90 -6.65 12.74 -21.80
N TYR A 91 -7.40 13.34 -20.89
CA TYR A 91 -8.74 12.90 -20.56
C TYR A 91 -9.64 14.09 -20.20
N GLN A 92 -10.88 14.06 -20.67
CA GLN A 92 -11.87 15.07 -20.34
C GLN A 92 -12.87 14.52 -19.34
N PHE A 93 -13.14 15.28 -18.29
CA PHE A 93 -14.05 14.88 -17.22
C PHE A 93 -14.89 16.06 -16.69
N LYS A 94 -15.98 15.73 -16.05
CA LYS A 94 -16.79 16.68 -15.27
C LYS A 94 -16.73 16.30 -13.80
N VAL A 95 -16.83 17.30 -12.94
CA VAL A 95 -17.00 17.08 -11.50
C VAL A 95 -18.42 17.48 -11.08
N PRO A 96 -19.02 16.81 -10.08
CA PRO A 96 -20.34 17.18 -9.59
C PRO A 96 -20.36 18.63 -9.06
N ALA A 97 -21.40 19.39 -9.40
CA ALA A 97 -21.63 20.75 -8.87
C ALA A 97 -21.58 20.81 -7.35
N ALA A 98 -22.09 19.76 -6.69
CA ALA A 98 -22.09 19.59 -5.24
C ALA A 98 -20.68 19.52 -4.59
N TRP A 99 -19.62 19.42 -5.41
CA TRP A 99 -18.24 19.43 -4.93
C TRP A 99 -17.65 20.83 -4.84
N LYS A 100 -18.34 21.84 -5.36
CA LYS A 100 -17.93 23.24 -5.21
C LYS A 100 -17.82 23.59 -3.72
N GLY A 101 -16.66 24.11 -3.32
CA GLY A 101 -16.36 24.44 -1.92
C GLY A 101 -15.83 23.29 -1.07
N LYS A 102 -15.74 22.06 -1.60
CA LYS A 102 -15.03 20.93 -0.97
C LYS A 102 -13.52 21.00 -1.25
N ASN A 103 -12.75 20.16 -0.56
CA ASN A 103 -11.39 19.82 -0.97
C ASN A 103 -11.48 18.70 -1.98
N VAL A 104 -10.85 18.86 -3.15
CA VAL A 104 -10.85 17.85 -4.21
C VAL A 104 -9.41 17.54 -4.56
N ASN A 105 -9.01 16.29 -4.33
CA ASN A 105 -7.70 15.79 -4.73
C ASN A 105 -7.84 14.89 -5.95
N ILE A 106 -6.85 14.93 -6.85
CA ILE A 106 -6.60 13.85 -7.81
C ILE A 106 -5.60 12.88 -7.20
N VAL A 107 -5.90 11.59 -7.26
CA VAL A 107 -5.12 10.51 -6.66
C VAL A 107 -4.67 9.57 -7.75
N PHE A 108 -3.39 9.19 -7.72
CA PHE A 108 -2.80 8.13 -8.52
C PHE A 108 -2.39 7.00 -7.59
N ASP A 109 -2.87 5.79 -7.82
CA ASP A 109 -2.48 4.62 -7.02
C ASP A 109 -1.13 4.02 -7.45
N GLY A 110 -0.62 4.42 -8.60
CA GLY A 110 0.70 4.07 -9.13
C GLY A 110 0.87 4.45 -10.60
N SER A 111 2.04 4.97 -10.93
CA SER A 111 2.38 5.43 -12.28
C SER A 111 3.91 5.34 -12.49
N MET A 112 4.35 4.69 -13.56
CA MET A 112 5.75 4.33 -13.80
C MET A 112 6.41 5.28 -14.80
N THR A 113 7.28 6.22 -14.39
CA THR A 113 7.89 6.44 -13.07
C THR A 113 7.70 7.89 -12.64
N ASP A 114 8.28 8.89 -13.38
CA ASP A 114 8.04 10.30 -13.09
C ASP A 114 6.72 10.76 -13.68
N THR A 115 5.88 11.36 -12.85
CA THR A 115 4.51 11.74 -13.25
C THR A 115 4.27 13.23 -13.04
N GLU A 116 4.08 13.95 -14.14
CA GLU A 116 3.67 15.37 -14.17
C GLU A 116 2.17 15.45 -14.46
N VAL A 117 1.44 16.21 -13.65
CA VAL A 117 -0.04 16.33 -13.76
C VAL A 117 -0.45 17.77 -13.96
N LYS A 118 -1.32 18.01 -14.96
CA LYS A 118 -1.95 19.31 -15.22
C LYS A 118 -3.46 19.17 -15.28
N ILE A 119 -4.15 20.16 -14.72
CA ILE A 119 -5.59 20.32 -14.82
C ILE A 119 -5.88 21.64 -15.53
N ASN A 120 -6.60 21.58 -16.66
CA ASN A 120 -6.93 22.76 -17.46
C ASN A 120 -5.68 23.57 -17.86
N GLY A 121 -4.59 22.88 -18.24
CA GLY A 121 -3.29 23.46 -18.62
C GLY A 121 -2.43 23.99 -17.46
N ARG A 122 -2.88 23.93 -16.21
CA ARG A 122 -2.18 24.40 -15.01
C ARG A 122 -1.60 23.23 -14.23
N SER A 123 -0.36 23.33 -13.75
CA SER A 123 0.28 22.29 -12.93
C SER A 123 -0.53 22.01 -11.66
N ALA A 124 -0.69 20.72 -11.34
CA ALA A 124 -1.31 20.26 -10.09
C ALA A 124 -0.33 20.29 -8.90
N GLY A 125 0.97 20.22 -9.17
CA GLY A 125 2.02 20.17 -8.16
C GLY A 125 3.39 19.85 -8.77
N GLU A 126 4.33 19.49 -7.93
CA GLU A 126 5.65 19.01 -8.35
C GLU A 126 5.53 17.62 -9.01
N THR A 127 6.48 17.29 -9.89
CA THR A 127 6.58 15.97 -10.50
C THR A 127 6.79 14.92 -9.41
N HIS A 128 5.88 13.95 -9.31
CA HIS A 128 6.07 12.80 -8.44
C HIS A 128 7.09 11.84 -9.05
N ARG A 129 7.96 11.28 -8.20
CA ARG A 129 8.98 10.31 -8.58
C ARG A 129 8.85 9.06 -7.71
N GLY A 130 8.67 7.91 -8.36
CA GLY A 130 8.44 6.64 -7.70
C GLY A 130 7.25 5.90 -8.32
N ALA A 131 7.47 4.67 -8.78
CA ALA A 131 6.51 3.96 -9.61
C ALA A 131 5.33 3.37 -8.83
N PHE A 132 5.57 2.90 -7.61
CA PHE A 132 4.68 1.95 -6.93
C PHE A 132 3.83 2.58 -5.83
N TYR A 133 3.92 3.89 -5.66
CA TYR A 133 3.39 4.62 -4.51
C TYR A 133 2.14 5.39 -4.87
N ARG A 134 1.23 5.52 -3.89
CA ARG A 134 0.05 6.39 -4.03
C ARG A 134 0.43 7.81 -3.71
N PHE A 135 0.16 8.71 -4.64
CA PHE A 135 0.32 10.14 -4.44
C PHE A 135 -0.93 10.93 -4.82
N LYS A 136 -1.05 12.15 -4.32
CA LYS A 136 -2.20 13.01 -4.57
C LYS A 136 -1.85 14.48 -4.64
N TYR A 137 -2.64 15.25 -5.41
CA TYR A 137 -2.56 16.69 -5.49
C TYR A 137 -3.92 17.33 -5.19
N ASP A 138 -3.93 18.42 -4.41
CA ASP A 138 -5.12 19.26 -4.25
C ASP A 138 -5.34 20.08 -5.53
N ILE A 139 -6.41 19.75 -6.23
CA ILE A 139 -6.80 20.42 -7.47
C ILE A 139 -8.03 21.30 -7.33
N SER A 140 -8.50 21.56 -6.12
CA SER A 140 -9.74 22.29 -5.83
C SER A 140 -9.83 23.64 -6.54
N SER A 141 -8.71 24.38 -6.61
CA SER A 141 -8.61 25.71 -7.26
C SER A 141 -8.38 25.64 -8.76
N LEU A 142 -8.11 24.45 -9.32
CA LEU A 142 -7.84 24.23 -10.74
C LEU A 142 -9.10 23.82 -11.50
N LEU A 143 -10.14 23.36 -10.79
CA LEU A 143 -11.35 22.80 -11.37
C LEU A 143 -12.34 23.85 -11.85
N ASN A 144 -12.94 23.57 -13.00
CA ASN A 144 -14.16 24.20 -13.47
C ASN A 144 -15.35 23.33 -13.04
N TYR A 145 -16.15 23.84 -12.10
CA TYR A 145 -17.37 23.14 -11.69
C TYR A 145 -18.47 23.34 -12.73
N ASP A 146 -19.25 22.32 -12.99
CA ASP A 146 -20.33 22.28 -14.02
C ASP A 146 -19.85 22.37 -15.48
N LYS A 147 -18.54 22.38 -15.73
CA LYS A 147 -17.95 22.41 -17.07
C LYS A 147 -16.99 21.23 -17.25
N LEU A 148 -16.59 21.02 -18.51
CA LEU A 148 -15.52 20.06 -18.80
C LEU A 148 -14.20 20.57 -18.24
N ASN A 149 -13.45 19.64 -17.65
CA ASN A 149 -12.07 19.82 -17.26
C ASN A 149 -11.20 18.91 -18.14
N THR A 150 -9.99 19.33 -18.40
CA THR A 150 -8.98 18.54 -19.10
C THR A 150 -7.90 18.12 -18.11
N LEU A 151 -7.69 16.82 -18.00
CA LEU A 151 -6.54 16.21 -17.34
C LEU A 151 -5.47 15.96 -18.39
N GLU A 152 -4.26 16.42 -18.17
CA GLU A 152 -3.06 16.10 -18.93
C GLU A 152 -2.03 15.50 -17.99
N VAL A 153 -1.51 14.32 -18.35
CA VAL A 153 -0.49 13.61 -17.56
C VAL A 153 0.67 13.26 -18.46
N THR A 154 1.88 13.58 -18.03
CA THR A 154 3.10 13.09 -18.66
C THR A 154 3.79 12.11 -17.75
N VAL A 155 3.99 10.88 -18.22
CA VAL A 155 4.70 9.82 -17.50
C VAL A 155 6.01 9.53 -18.21
N SER A 156 7.12 9.65 -17.50
CA SER A 156 8.44 9.26 -18.01
C SER A 156 8.75 7.84 -17.54
N LYS A 157 9.17 6.96 -18.45
CA LYS A 157 9.55 5.58 -18.13
C LYS A 157 10.72 5.50 -17.18
N MET A 158 11.75 6.31 -17.42
CA MET A 158 12.88 6.46 -16.52
C MET A 158 12.70 7.73 -15.67
N SER A 159 13.18 7.69 -14.44
CA SER A 159 13.13 8.84 -13.55
C SER A 159 14.23 9.84 -13.86
N SER A 160 13.94 11.12 -13.62
CA SER A 160 14.94 12.19 -13.58
C SER A 160 15.84 12.12 -12.32
N ASP A 161 15.44 11.35 -11.31
CA ASP A 161 16.22 11.06 -10.11
C ASP A 161 16.99 9.74 -10.29
N ALA A 162 18.32 9.82 -10.26
CA ALA A 162 19.18 8.65 -10.44
C ALA A 162 18.99 7.59 -9.36
N SER A 163 18.66 7.98 -8.11
CA SER A 163 18.44 7.03 -7.03
C SER A 163 17.16 6.23 -7.24
N VAL A 164 16.10 6.85 -7.77
CA VAL A 164 14.85 6.18 -8.15
C VAL A 164 15.10 5.17 -9.27
N ASN A 165 15.85 5.55 -10.31
CA ASN A 165 16.23 4.61 -11.37
C ASN A 165 17.01 3.42 -10.82
N ASN A 166 17.97 3.67 -9.93
CA ASN A 166 18.77 2.63 -9.31
C ASN A 166 17.91 1.65 -8.47
N ALA A 167 16.96 2.18 -7.71
CA ALA A 167 16.14 1.39 -6.82
C ALA A 167 15.02 0.61 -7.54
N GLU A 168 14.45 1.16 -8.61
CA GLU A 168 13.22 0.64 -9.23
C GLU A 168 13.39 0.16 -10.67
N ARG A 169 14.33 0.70 -11.43
CA ARG A 169 14.37 0.49 -12.89
C ARG A 169 15.55 -0.39 -13.34
N LEU A 170 16.64 -0.42 -12.58
CA LEU A 170 17.82 -1.24 -12.85
C LEU A 170 17.78 -2.60 -12.12
N ALA A 171 16.60 -3.14 -11.91
CA ALA A 171 16.34 -4.37 -11.19
C ALA A 171 16.20 -5.58 -12.11
N ASP A 172 16.14 -6.78 -11.51
CA ASP A 172 16.03 -8.05 -12.20
C ASP A 172 14.57 -8.37 -12.58
N TYR A 173 13.93 -7.45 -13.29
CA TYR A 173 12.58 -7.59 -13.83
C TYR A 173 12.37 -6.66 -15.04
N TRP A 174 11.28 -6.90 -15.76
CA TRP A 174 10.86 -6.05 -16.87
C TRP A 174 10.49 -4.63 -16.42
N VAL A 175 10.98 -3.65 -17.17
CA VAL A 175 10.75 -2.22 -16.97
C VAL A 175 9.62 -1.77 -17.88
N PHE A 176 8.47 -1.49 -17.30
CA PHE A 176 7.31 -0.98 -18.00
C PHE A 176 7.13 0.52 -17.76
N GLY A 177 6.33 1.14 -18.61
CA GLY A 177 5.85 2.50 -18.43
C GLY A 177 4.33 2.56 -18.37
N GLY A 178 3.78 3.63 -17.83
CA GLY A 178 2.35 3.89 -17.86
C GLY A 178 1.67 4.14 -16.52
N ILE A 179 0.42 4.53 -16.62
CA ILE A 179 -0.49 4.63 -15.49
C ILE A 179 -1.09 3.24 -15.27
N PHE A 180 -0.46 2.44 -14.44
CA PHE A 180 -0.77 1.01 -14.30
C PHE A 180 -1.73 0.68 -13.15
N ARG A 181 -2.03 1.66 -12.29
CA ARG A 181 -3.02 1.58 -11.22
C ARG A 181 -4.07 2.70 -11.36
N PRO A 182 -5.20 2.62 -10.66
CA PRO A 182 -6.29 3.57 -10.81
C PRO A 182 -5.93 5.04 -10.60
N VAL A 183 -6.65 5.92 -11.35
CA VAL A 183 -6.67 7.37 -11.15
C VAL A 183 -8.08 7.79 -10.81
N PHE A 184 -8.24 8.53 -9.72
CA PHE A 184 -9.56 8.99 -9.29
C PHE A 184 -9.49 10.34 -8.57
N LEU A 185 -10.65 10.97 -8.48
CA LEU A 185 -10.85 12.14 -7.64
C LEU A 185 -11.40 11.71 -6.29
N GLU A 186 -10.91 12.34 -5.22
CA GLU A 186 -11.51 12.25 -3.90
C GLU A 186 -11.96 13.64 -3.44
N ALA A 187 -13.23 13.75 -3.04
CA ALA A 187 -13.80 15.00 -2.52
C ALA A 187 -14.16 14.83 -1.04
N THR A 188 -13.65 15.74 -0.21
CA THR A 188 -13.92 15.79 1.22
C THR A 188 -14.50 17.15 1.61
N PRO A 189 -15.29 17.27 2.70
CA PRO A 189 -15.66 18.57 3.24
C PRO A 189 -14.42 19.34 3.73
N LYS A 190 -14.56 20.62 4.07
CA LYS A 190 -13.43 21.43 4.54
C LYS A 190 -12.86 20.94 5.87
N GLN A 191 -13.71 20.39 6.74
CA GLN A 191 -13.34 19.79 8.02
C GLN A 191 -13.51 18.28 7.92
N TYR A 192 -12.43 17.52 8.01
CA TYR A 192 -12.45 16.09 7.78
C TYR A 192 -11.34 15.35 8.52
N ILE A 193 -11.43 14.03 8.58
CA ILE A 193 -10.37 13.13 9.02
C ILE A 193 -9.56 12.73 7.77
N ASP A 194 -8.28 13.07 7.74
CA ASP A 194 -7.39 12.74 6.62
C ASP A 194 -7.10 11.24 6.59
N TYR A 195 -6.62 10.70 7.72
CA TYR A 195 -6.43 9.27 7.93
C TYR A 195 -6.39 8.94 9.42
N VAL A 196 -6.38 7.65 9.72
CA VAL A 196 -6.22 7.12 11.09
C VAL A 196 -5.15 6.03 11.09
N GLY A 197 -4.41 5.91 12.18
CA GLY A 197 -3.44 4.83 12.42
C GLY A 197 -3.85 4.02 13.62
N ILE A 198 -4.12 2.72 13.44
CA ILE A 198 -4.66 1.85 14.48
C ILE A 198 -3.58 0.92 15.03
N ASP A 199 -3.46 0.88 16.36
CA ASP A 199 -2.70 -0.11 17.10
C ASP A 199 -3.66 -0.90 18.02
N ALA A 200 -4.04 -2.11 17.60
CA ALA A 200 -4.97 -2.97 18.31
C ALA A 200 -4.24 -4.25 18.77
N LYS A 201 -4.06 -4.40 20.08
CA LYS A 201 -3.29 -5.48 20.69
C LYS A 201 -4.15 -6.70 21.02
N ALA A 202 -3.52 -7.88 21.07
CA ALA A 202 -4.16 -9.15 21.37
C ALA A 202 -4.83 -9.22 22.76
N ASP A 203 -4.46 -8.35 23.67
CA ASP A 203 -5.08 -8.24 25.01
C ASP A 203 -6.31 -7.32 25.04
N GLY A 204 -6.74 -6.82 23.87
CA GLY A 204 -7.90 -5.95 23.72
C GLY A 204 -7.61 -4.46 23.86
N ARG A 205 -6.38 -4.05 24.16
CA ARG A 205 -6.01 -2.64 24.10
C ARG A 205 -6.14 -2.14 22.68
N PHE A 206 -6.82 -1.01 22.52
CA PHE A 206 -7.04 -0.34 21.25
C PHE A 206 -6.57 1.10 21.40
N ALA A 207 -5.62 1.49 20.57
CA ALA A 207 -5.16 2.86 20.43
C ALA A 207 -5.24 3.27 18.96
N MET A 208 -5.67 4.51 18.70
CA MET A 208 -5.81 5.03 17.34
C MET A 208 -5.42 6.50 17.31
N GLN A 209 -4.47 6.84 16.44
CA GLN A 209 -4.21 8.24 16.09
C GLN A 209 -5.18 8.68 15.00
N VAL A 210 -5.73 9.89 15.15
CA VAL A 210 -6.66 10.49 14.20
C VAL A 210 -6.10 11.82 13.74
N TRP A 211 -5.77 11.94 12.46
CA TRP A 211 -5.32 13.17 11.83
C TRP A 211 -6.51 13.91 11.24
N THR A 212 -6.75 15.14 11.71
CA THR A 212 -7.84 15.98 11.24
C THR A 212 -7.32 17.17 10.44
N LYS A 213 -8.12 17.66 9.51
CA LYS A 213 -7.79 18.84 8.68
C LYS A 213 -8.93 19.86 8.71
N GLY A 214 -8.53 21.14 8.67
CA GLY A 214 -9.42 22.27 8.45
C GLY A 214 -10.37 22.60 9.60
N LEU A 215 -10.11 22.13 10.83
CA LEU A 215 -10.97 22.42 11.98
C LEU A 215 -11.04 23.91 12.28
N ALA A 216 -12.27 24.47 12.29
CA ALA A 216 -12.52 25.87 12.66
C ALA A 216 -12.47 26.06 14.18
N GLN A 217 -12.88 25.05 14.94
CA GLN A 217 -12.95 25.05 16.41
C GLN A 217 -12.64 23.63 16.93
N ASN A 218 -12.51 23.49 18.25
CA ASN A 218 -12.38 22.17 18.87
C ASN A 218 -13.57 21.28 18.50
N ALA A 219 -13.29 20.01 18.34
CA ALA A 219 -14.24 19.02 17.85
C ALA A 219 -14.28 17.79 18.76
N VAL A 220 -15.14 16.83 18.43
CA VAL A 220 -15.23 15.55 19.10
C VAL A 220 -15.10 14.44 18.05
N VAL A 221 -14.26 13.45 18.32
CA VAL A 221 -14.24 12.20 17.58
C VAL A 221 -15.02 11.15 18.36
N VAL A 222 -16.01 10.53 17.71
CA VAL A 222 -16.74 9.38 18.21
C VAL A 222 -16.29 8.17 17.44
N THR A 223 -15.63 7.23 18.10
CA THR A 223 -15.16 5.98 17.51
C THR A 223 -16.04 4.83 17.97
N THR A 224 -16.67 4.14 17.02
CA THR A 224 -17.47 2.93 17.27
C THR A 224 -16.76 1.74 16.65
N ILE A 225 -16.49 0.72 17.46
CA ILE A 225 -15.86 -0.53 17.02
C ILE A 225 -16.95 -1.59 16.91
N THR A 226 -17.00 -2.26 15.75
CA THR A 226 -17.91 -3.38 15.49
C THR A 226 -17.15 -4.64 15.10
N ASP A 227 -17.68 -5.79 15.45
CA ASP A 227 -17.20 -7.10 14.99
C ASP A 227 -17.70 -7.42 13.56
N ALA A 228 -17.31 -8.59 13.04
CA ALA A 228 -17.70 -9.06 11.71
C ALA A 228 -19.24 -9.23 11.55
N THR A 229 -20.00 -9.39 12.65
CA THR A 229 -21.45 -9.47 12.64
C THR A 229 -22.13 -8.11 12.71
N LYS A 230 -21.36 -7.02 12.69
CA LYS A 230 -21.77 -5.62 12.87
C LYS A 230 -22.28 -5.30 14.28
N LYS A 231 -22.02 -6.17 15.28
CA LYS A 231 -22.33 -5.90 16.67
C LYS A 231 -21.35 -4.83 17.21
N ILE A 232 -21.89 -3.79 17.83
CA ILE A 232 -21.08 -2.78 18.53
C ILE A 232 -20.47 -3.43 19.77
N ILE A 233 -19.15 -3.37 19.88
CA ILE A 233 -18.37 -3.89 21.00
C ILE A 233 -17.72 -2.80 21.85
N SER A 234 -17.56 -1.57 21.29
CA SER A 234 -17.08 -0.41 22.03
C SER A 234 -17.52 0.88 21.34
N THR A 235 -17.71 1.93 22.13
CA THR A 235 -17.89 3.31 21.63
C THR A 235 -17.15 4.26 22.55
N VAL A 236 -16.28 5.10 21.98
CA VAL A 236 -15.44 6.05 22.71
C VAL A 236 -15.61 7.44 22.13
N LYS A 237 -15.68 8.46 23.00
CA LYS A 237 -15.69 9.87 22.63
C LYS A 237 -14.37 10.51 23.08
N THR A 238 -13.68 11.20 22.19
CA THR A 238 -12.42 11.88 22.46
C THR A 238 -12.49 13.33 21.97
N GLN A 239 -12.05 14.26 22.82
CA GLN A 239 -11.95 15.66 22.46
C GLN A 239 -10.79 15.87 21.49
N VAL A 240 -11.00 16.70 20.49
CA VAL A 240 -10.01 17.09 19.49
C VAL A 240 -9.72 18.56 19.62
N ASP A 241 -8.49 18.91 19.95
CA ASP A 241 -8.02 20.30 19.88
C ASP A 241 -7.75 20.66 18.42
N LYS A 242 -8.29 21.77 17.97
CA LYS A 242 -8.12 22.26 16.59
C LYS A 242 -6.68 22.55 16.20
N SER A 243 -5.82 22.83 17.18
CA SER A 243 -4.39 23.12 16.99
C SER A 243 -3.52 21.87 17.03
N ALA A 244 -4.05 20.72 17.48
CA ALA A 244 -3.30 19.50 17.53
C ALA A 244 -3.15 18.90 16.13
N GLU A 245 -1.96 18.40 15.82
CA GLU A 245 -1.70 17.71 14.55
C GLU A 245 -2.50 16.40 14.45
N ASN A 246 -2.59 15.68 15.56
CA ASN A 246 -3.39 14.46 15.69
C ASN A 246 -3.98 14.35 17.10
N THR A 247 -4.94 13.44 17.24
CA THR A 247 -5.59 13.11 18.52
C THR A 247 -5.53 11.60 18.74
N VAL A 248 -5.24 11.17 19.96
CA VAL A 248 -5.19 9.75 20.31
C VAL A 248 -6.49 9.31 20.98
N VAL A 249 -7.12 8.28 20.41
CA VAL A 249 -8.27 7.57 20.97
C VAL A 249 -7.77 6.30 21.64
N ASN A 250 -8.09 6.10 22.92
CA ASN A 250 -7.70 4.90 23.66
C ASN A 250 -8.93 4.23 24.28
N THR A 251 -8.97 2.89 24.22
CA THR A 251 -9.95 2.07 24.93
C THR A 251 -9.42 0.66 25.12
N THR A 252 -10.09 -0.12 25.97
CA THR A 252 -9.87 -1.56 26.07
C THR A 252 -11.16 -2.27 25.73
N VAL A 253 -11.08 -3.22 24.81
CA VAL A 253 -12.22 -4.02 24.34
C VAL A 253 -12.11 -5.41 24.95
N SER A 254 -13.12 -5.82 25.71
CA SER A 254 -13.18 -7.16 26.31
C SER A 254 -13.66 -8.20 25.29
N SER A 255 -13.24 -9.45 25.47
CA SER A 255 -13.74 -10.61 24.71
C SER A 255 -13.54 -10.51 23.20
N ILE A 256 -12.39 -9.96 22.79
CA ILE A 256 -12.01 -9.89 21.37
C ILE A 256 -11.55 -11.27 20.86
N LYS A 257 -11.66 -11.46 19.55
CA LYS A 257 -11.00 -12.53 18.82
C LYS A 257 -9.80 -11.97 18.09
N THR A 258 -8.64 -12.54 18.30
CA THR A 258 -7.41 -12.06 17.68
C THR A 258 -7.37 -12.39 16.18
N TRP A 259 -6.63 -11.58 15.43
CA TRP A 259 -6.30 -11.86 14.03
C TRP A 259 -5.04 -12.73 13.96
N THR A 260 -5.10 -13.81 13.19
CA THR A 260 -3.97 -14.69 12.85
C THR A 260 -4.14 -15.20 11.43
N SER A 261 -3.13 -15.90 10.88
CA SER A 261 -3.25 -16.57 9.57
C SER A 261 -4.29 -17.69 9.54
N GLU A 262 -4.56 -18.31 10.69
CA GLU A 262 -5.55 -19.40 10.81
C GLU A 262 -6.97 -18.87 11.10
N THR A 263 -7.05 -17.76 11.81
CA THR A 263 -8.33 -17.13 12.21
C THR A 263 -8.26 -15.63 11.97
N PRO A 264 -8.48 -15.17 10.73
CA PRO A 264 -8.32 -13.76 10.34
C PRO A 264 -9.53 -12.91 10.76
N ASN A 265 -9.73 -12.77 12.08
CA ASN A 265 -10.84 -11.99 12.63
C ASN A 265 -10.63 -10.49 12.41
N LEU A 266 -11.53 -9.89 11.64
CA LEU A 266 -11.52 -8.47 11.33
C LEU A 266 -12.61 -7.72 12.08
N TYR A 267 -12.30 -6.50 12.45
CA TYR A 267 -13.17 -5.52 13.08
C TYR A 267 -13.26 -4.26 12.21
N THR A 268 -14.25 -3.44 12.49
CA THR A 268 -14.44 -2.16 11.81
C THR A 268 -14.48 -1.04 12.84
N ALA A 269 -13.65 -0.02 12.64
CA ALA A 269 -13.70 1.25 13.35
C ALA A 269 -14.44 2.27 12.49
N THR A 270 -15.62 2.73 12.93
CA THR A 270 -16.32 3.87 12.36
C THR A 270 -15.99 5.10 13.20
N VAL A 271 -15.38 6.10 12.56
CA VAL A 271 -14.83 7.30 13.21
C VAL A 271 -15.60 8.51 12.72
N VAL A 272 -16.41 9.10 13.60
CA VAL A 272 -17.24 10.25 13.28
C VAL A 272 -16.66 11.51 13.91
N LEU A 273 -16.30 12.48 13.10
CA LEU A 273 -15.93 13.82 13.53
C LEU A 273 -17.19 14.66 13.74
N GLN A 274 -17.34 15.27 14.91
CA GLN A 274 -18.47 16.12 15.28
C GLN A 274 -17.99 17.49 15.75
N ASP A 275 -18.77 18.53 15.51
CA ASP A 275 -18.55 19.83 16.16
C ASP A 275 -18.97 19.78 17.64
N ALA A 276 -18.75 20.89 18.36
CA ALA A 276 -19.08 21.00 19.79
C ALA A 276 -20.60 20.86 20.08
N ALA A 277 -21.46 21.10 19.09
CA ALA A 277 -22.92 20.96 19.20
C ALA A 277 -23.38 19.53 18.84
N GLY A 278 -22.45 18.62 18.50
CA GLY A 278 -22.74 17.25 18.12
C GLY A 278 -23.15 17.05 16.67
N LYS A 279 -23.07 18.09 15.83
CA LYS A 279 -23.33 17.98 14.40
C LYS A 279 -22.21 17.20 13.72
N LYS A 280 -22.58 16.18 12.99
CA LYS A 280 -21.64 15.37 12.20
C LYS A 280 -20.99 16.20 11.08
N LEU A 281 -19.66 16.24 11.07
CA LEU A 281 -18.85 16.91 10.06
C LEU A 281 -18.32 15.93 9.01
N TYR A 282 -17.84 14.77 9.48
CA TYR A 282 -17.22 13.76 8.61
C TYR A 282 -17.31 12.37 9.24
N GLU A 283 -17.27 11.34 8.39
CA GLU A 283 -17.23 9.94 8.81
C GLU A 283 -16.20 9.17 7.98
N LEU A 284 -15.38 8.36 8.66
CA LEU A 284 -14.40 7.45 8.09
C LEU A 284 -14.63 6.06 8.66
N THR A 285 -14.41 5.04 7.85
CA THR A 285 -14.50 3.64 8.28
C THR A 285 -13.22 2.90 7.88
N GLU A 286 -12.60 2.22 8.86
CA GLU A 286 -11.39 1.41 8.65
C GLU A 286 -11.58 0.00 9.18
N LYS A 287 -11.04 -1.00 8.45
CA LYS A 287 -10.94 -2.38 8.92
C LYS A 287 -9.61 -2.59 9.64
N PHE A 288 -9.60 -3.41 10.67
CA PHE A 288 -8.39 -3.75 11.43
C PHE A 288 -8.54 -5.11 12.11
N GLY A 289 -7.44 -5.63 12.68
CA GLY A 289 -7.44 -6.84 13.49
C GLY A 289 -6.68 -6.64 14.80
N PHE A 290 -7.15 -7.26 15.87
CA PHE A 290 -6.42 -7.27 17.14
C PHE A 290 -5.27 -8.28 17.07
N ARG A 291 -4.02 -7.80 17.13
CA ARG A 291 -2.84 -8.65 17.15
C ARG A 291 -1.66 -7.99 17.86
N THR A 292 -0.80 -8.82 18.40
CA THR A 292 0.50 -8.40 18.97
C THR A 292 1.62 -9.12 18.22
N ILE A 293 2.60 -8.38 17.74
CA ILE A 293 3.81 -8.89 17.08
C ILE A 293 4.96 -8.75 18.05
N GLU A 294 5.73 -9.80 18.27
CA GLU A 294 6.90 -9.79 19.13
C GLU A 294 8.07 -10.47 18.42
N ILE A 295 9.23 -9.82 18.46
CA ILE A 295 10.50 -10.41 18.05
C ILE A 295 11.23 -10.75 19.35
N ARG A 296 11.32 -12.04 19.68
CA ARG A 296 12.03 -12.51 20.85
C ARG A 296 13.43 -12.97 20.43
N HIS A 297 14.42 -12.14 20.73
CA HIS A 297 15.80 -12.38 20.31
C HIS A 297 16.26 -13.81 20.62
N GLY A 298 16.78 -14.51 19.60
CA GLY A 298 17.24 -15.89 19.71
C GLY A 298 16.15 -16.93 19.98
N GLN A 299 14.86 -16.53 19.96
CA GLN A 299 13.73 -17.44 20.22
C GLN A 299 12.73 -17.51 19.07
N GLY A 300 12.65 -16.49 18.20
CA GLY A 300 11.78 -16.47 17.03
C GLY A 300 10.77 -15.33 16.99
N ILE A 301 9.82 -15.43 16.07
CA ILE A 301 8.74 -14.47 15.83
C ILE A 301 7.49 -14.99 16.50
N TYR A 302 6.80 -14.14 17.24
CA TYR A 302 5.58 -14.49 17.97
C TYR A 302 4.44 -13.58 17.54
N ILE A 303 3.29 -14.19 17.26
CA ILE A 303 2.03 -13.49 17.01
C ILE A 303 1.05 -13.91 18.09
N ASN A 304 0.55 -12.92 18.85
CA ASN A 304 -0.35 -13.13 19.98
C ASN A 304 0.21 -14.10 21.04
N GLY A 305 1.52 -14.04 21.27
CA GLY A 305 2.22 -14.90 22.23
C GLY A 305 2.52 -16.32 21.73
N VAL A 306 2.12 -16.69 20.51
CA VAL A 306 2.39 -17.99 19.88
C VAL A 306 3.53 -17.84 18.88
N GLN A 307 4.52 -18.72 18.95
CA GLN A 307 5.60 -18.75 17.97
C GLN A 307 5.07 -19.11 16.58
N VAL A 308 5.45 -18.33 15.59
CA VAL A 308 5.06 -18.52 14.20
C VAL A 308 6.29 -18.71 13.32
N LYS A 309 6.19 -19.63 12.37
CA LYS A 309 7.15 -19.77 11.26
C LYS A 309 6.44 -19.44 9.95
N MET A 310 7.01 -18.50 9.21
CA MET A 310 6.49 -18.10 7.91
C MET A 310 6.73 -19.22 6.90
N LYS A 311 5.66 -19.77 6.32
CA LYS A 311 5.69 -20.61 5.12
C LYS A 311 5.33 -19.68 3.97
N GLY A 312 6.33 -19.02 3.39
CA GLY A 312 6.10 -17.91 2.48
C GLY A 312 6.54 -18.17 1.07
N ALA A 313 5.99 -17.36 0.17
CA ALA A 313 6.47 -17.20 -1.19
C ALA A 313 6.74 -15.72 -1.48
N ASN A 314 7.66 -15.45 -2.39
CA ASN A 314 7.84 -14.15 -3.00
C ASN A 314 6.79 -13.95 -4.10
N ARG A 315 6.25 -12.75 -4.24
CA ARG A 315 5.26 -12.43 -5.25
C ARG A 315 5.58 -11.10 -5.93
N HIS A 316 5.70 -11.14 -7.26
CA HIS A 316 5.65 -9.94 -8.09
C HIS A 316 4.21 -9.54 -8.41
N CYS A 317 3.92 -8.23 -8.46
CA CYS A 317 2.71 -7.72 -9.10
C CYS A 317 2.91 -7.79 -10.61
N PHE A 318 2.63 -8.95 -11.20
CA PHE A 318 2.84 -9.21 -12.62
C PHE A 318 1.86 -10.25 -13.15
N TRP A 319 1.37 -10.01 -14.37
CA TRP A 319 0.56 -10.95 -15.12
C TRP A 319 0.97 -10.91 -16.60
N PRO A 320 1.12 -12.06 -17.30
CA PRO A 320 1.70 -12.08 -18.65
C PRO A 320 1.02 -11.15 -19.66
N GLU A 321 -0.31 -11.07 -19.64
CA GLU A 321 -1.09 -10.30 -20.61
C GLU A 321 -1.16 -8.81 -20.28
N THR A 322 -1.03 -8.44 -19.01
CA THR A 322 -1.28 -7.06 -18.53
C THR A 322 -0.08 -6.44 -17.81
N ALA A 323 1.03 -7.19 -17.71
CA ALA A 323 2.23 -6.82 -16.98
C ALA A 323 1.89 -6.42 -15.53
N ARG A 324 2.20 -5.19 -15.12
CA ARG A 324 2.01 -4.75 -13.73
C ARG A 324 0.60 -4.23 -13.41
N SER A 325 -0.24 -4.09 -14.43
CA SER A 325 -1.65 -3.74 -14.22
C SER A 325 -2.46 -5.02 -13.99
N LEU A 326 -2.87 -5.26 -12.76
CA LEU A 326 -3.56 -6.49 -12.38
C LEU A 326 -5.07 -6.29 -12.29
N SER A 327 -5.83 -7.34 -12.62
CA SER A 327 -7.25 -7.39 -12.30
C SER A 327 -7.48 -7.84 -10.85
N SER A 328 -8.69 -7.64 -10.36
CA SER A 328 -9.11 -8.16 -9.05
C SER A 328 -9.05 -9.69 -9.00
N GLU A 329 -9.38 -10.37 -10.12
CA GLU A 329 -9.32 -11.82 -10.26
C GLU A 329 -7.88 -12.34 -10.19
N ASN A 330 -6.93 -11.68 -10.88
CA ASN A 330 -5.52 -12.09 -10.83
C ASN A 330 -4.98 -12.04 -9.38
N GLN A 331 -5.29 -10.96 -8.68
CA GLN A 331 -4.86 -10.78 -7.29
C GLN A 331 -5.50 -11.79 -6.33
N LEU A 332 -6.79 -12.09 -6.54
CA LEU A 332 -7.50 -13.12 -5.77
C LEU A 332 -6.92 -14.52 -6.04
N MET A 333 -6.61 -14.82 -7.30
CA MET A 333 -5.99 -16.11 -7.70
C MET A 333 -4.66 -16.31 -6.97
N ASP A 334 -3.78 -15.32 -6.98
CA ASP A 334 -2.49 -15.38 -6.26
C ASP A 334 -2.69 -15.63 -4.76
N ALA A 335 -3.62 -14.90 -4.13
CA ALA A 335 -3.88 -15.03 -2.70
C ALA A 335 -4.47 -16.41 -2.35
N LEU A 336 -5.36 -16.95 -3.17
CA LEU A 336 -5.92 -18.30 -3.01
C LEU A 336 -4.86 -19.36 -3.23
N LEU A 337 -3.99 -19.22 -4.25
CA LEU A 337 -2.91 -20.17 -4.53
C LEU A 337 -1.95 -20.27 -3.34
N ILE A 338 -1.59 -19.16 -2.69
CA ILE A 338 -0.80 -19.15 -1.46
C ILE A 338 -1.48 -20.02 -0.38
N LYS A 339 -2.79 -19.89 -0.20
CA LYS A 339 -3.53 -20.69 0.79
C LYS A 339 -3.65 -22.16 0.39
N GLU A 340 -3.88 -22.46 -0.90
CA GLU A 340 -3.96 -23.83 -1.42
C GLU A 340 -2.66 -24.59 -1.28
N MET A 341 -1.51 -23.92 -1.42
CA MET A 341 -0.18 -24.47 -1.13
C MET A 341 0.08 -24.65 0.37
N ASN A 342 -0.91 -24.43 1.23
CA ASN A 342 -0.76 -24.45 2.70
C ASN A 342 0.33 -23.49 3.20
N MET A 343 0.51 -22.38 2.52
CA MET A 343 1.38 -21.27 2.94
C MET A 343 0.60 -20.26 3.79
N ASN A 344 1.32 -19.53 4.62
CA ASN A 344 0.74 -18.55 5.53
C ASN A 344 1.34 -17.14 5.37
N ALA A 345 2.28 -16.96 4.45
CA ALA A 345 3.01 -15.69 4.31
C ALA A 345 3.33 -15.37 2.85
N VAL A 346 3.49 -14.07 2.56
CA VAL A 346 3.95 -13.55 1.28
C VAL A 346 4.91 -12.39 1.50
N ARG A 347 5.98 -12.34 0.71
CA ARG A 347 6.79 -11.14 0.56
C ARG A 347 6.42 -10.44 -0.73
N CYS A 348 6.10 -9.16 -0.64
CA CYS A 348 5.79 -8.31 -1.78
C CYS A 348 7.08 -7.86 -2.45
N SER A 349 7.68 -8.75 -3.23
CA SER A 349 8.95 -8.51 -3.91
C SER A 349 8.74 -7.71 -5.20
N HIS A 350 9.42 -6.63 -5.46
CA HIS A 350 10.35 -5.86 -4.57
C HIS A 350 9.82 -4.42 -4.45
N TYR A 351 8.54 -4.26 -4.19
CA TYR A 351 7.81 -2.97 -4.16
C TYR A 351 6.42 -3.15 -3.56
N PRO A 352 5.78 -2.06 -3.06
CA PRO A 352 4.45 -2.14 -2.47
C PRO A 352 3.40 -2.67 -3.45
N PRO A 353 2.56 -3.65 -3.03
CA PRO A 353 1.54 -4.26 -3.89
C PRO A 353 0.33 -3.33 -4.07
N ASP A 354 -0.65 -3.79 -4.84
CA ASP A 354 -1.97 -3.16 -4.87
C ASP A 354 -2.67 -3.26 -3.51
N LYS A 355 -3.38 -2.20 -3.13
CA LYS A 355 -4.13 -2.19 -1.86
C LYS A 355 -5.14 -3.34 -1.77
N TYR A 356 -5.75 -3.73 -2.88
CA TYR A 356 -6.71 -4.84 -2.90
C TYR A 356 -6.07 -6.17 -2.50
N PHE A 357 -4.82 -6.43 -2.92
CA PHE A 357 -4.09 -7.63 -2.50
C PHE A 357 -3.87 -7.68 -0.98
N LEU A 358 -3.54 -6.55 -0.34
CA LEU A 358 -3.43 -6.48 1.11
C LEU A 358 -4.78 -6.75 1.81
N GLN A 359 -5.89 -6.26 1.25
CA GLN A 359 -7.24 -6.57 1.77
C GLN A 359 -7.57 -8.06 1.67
N LEU A 360 -7.11 -8.74 0.61
CA LEU A 360 -7.22 -10.20 0.48
C LEU A 360 -6.37 -10.91 1.55
N CYS A 361 -5.13 -10.47 1.76
CA CYS A 361 -4.25 -11.00 2.82
C CYS A 361 -4.87 -10.84 4.21
N ASP A 362 -5.50 -9.69 4.49
CA ASP A 362 -6.23 -9.46 5.74
C ASP A 362 -7.38 -10.45 5.93
N SER A 363 -8.13 -10.70 4.86
CA SER A 363 -9.36 -11.51 4.91
C SER A 363 -9.09 -13.02 4.90
N LEU A 364 -8.04 -13.44 4.19
CA LEU A 364 -7.66 -14.86 4.03
C LEU A 364 -6.64 -15.32 5.09
N GLY A 365 -6.05 -14.40 5.86
CA GLY A 365 -5.04 -14.73 6.84
C GLY A 365 -3.71 -15.08 6.17
N ILE A 366 -3.08 -14.10 5.54
CA ILE A 366 -1.73 -14.23 4.95
C ILE A 366 -0.85 -13.17 5.59
N TYR A 367 0.23 -13.57 6.25
CA TYR A 367 1.22 -12.63 6.78
C TYR A 367 1.96 -11.95 5.62
N VAL A 368 2.21 -10.66 5.74
CA VAL A 368 2.80 -9.85 4.67
C VAL A 368 4.10 -9.21 5.14
N LEU A 369 5.13 -9.31 4.30
CA LEU A 369 6.29 -8.43 4.29
C LEU A 369 6.04 -7.41 3.19
N ASP A 370 5.72 -6.17 3.57
CA ASP A 370 5.46 -5.08 2.63
C ASP A 370 6.75 -4.31 2.38
N GLU A 371 7.17 -4.21 1.11
CA GLU A 371 8.52 -3.82 0.77
C GLU A 371 8.59 -2.46 0.05
N LEU A 372 9.45 -1.58 0.57
CA LEU A 372 9.92 -0.40 -0.15
C LEU A 372 10.87 -0.85 -1.27
N ALA A 373 10.69 -0.38 -2.49
CA ALA A 373 11.60 -0.73 -3.56
C ALA A 373 13.04 -0.31 -3.25
N GLY A 374 14.01 -1.03 -3.83
CA GLY A 374 15.42 -0.84 -3.55
C GLY A 374 16.23 -2.06 -3.97
N TRP A 375 16.18 -2.43 -5.25
CA TRP A 375 16.85 -3.66 -5.71
C TRP A 375 18.35 -3.43 -5.90
N GLN A 376 19.17 -3.96 -4.96
CA GLN A 376 20.64 -3.83 -4.89
C GLN A 376 21.17 -2.36 -4.84
N LYS A 377 20.31 -1.38 -4.95
CA LYS A 377 20.61 0.05 -4.87
C LYS A 377 19.45 0.75 -4.14
N ALA A 378 19.81 1.59 -3.18
CA ALA A 378 18.85 2.32 -2.36
C ALA A 378 18.38 3.62 -3.01
N TYR A 379 17.23 4.11 -2.59
CA TYR A 379 16.88 5.51 -2.78
C TYR A 379 17.84 6.43 -2.02
N SER A 380 18.01 7.66 -2.52
CA SER A 380 18.51 8.74 -1.68
C SER A 380 17.56 8.97 -0.51
N THR A 381 18.06 9.46 0.62
CA THR A 381 17.23 9.77 1.78
C THR A 381 16.07 10.69 1.41
N LYS A 382 16.36 11.76 0.66
CA LYS A 382 15.34 12.72 0.22
C LYS A 382 14.19 12.10 -0.59
N ALA A 383 14.50 11.18 -1.52
CA ALA A 383 13.47 10.49 -2.28
C ALA A 383 12.74 9.45 -1.41
N GLY A 384 13.51 8.69 -0.62
CA GLY A 384 13.00 7.61 0.20
C GLY A 384 12.04 8.07 1.31
N GLU A 385 12.33 9.17 2.02
CA GLU A 385 11.44 9.74 3.06
C GLU A 385 10.01 9.93 2.57
N LEU A 386 9.84 10.48 1.36
CA LEU A 386 8.52 10.66 0.77
C LEU A 386 7.85 9.31 0.47
N LEU A 387 8.60 8.38 -0.12
CA LEU A 387 8.07 7.09 -0.57
C LEU A 387 7.74 6.16 0.60
N VAL A 388 8.54 6.16 1.69
CA VAL A 388 8.21 5.49 2.94
C VAL A 388 6.90 6.02 3.52
N LYS A 389 6.77 7.36 3.58
CA LYS A 389 5.54 8.00 4.06
C LYS A 389 4.31 7.58 3.25
N GLU A 390 4.41 7.61 1.92
CA GLU A 390 3.31 7.25 1.02
C GLU A 390 2.91 5.79 1.17
N MET A 391 3.88 4.87 1.25
CA MET A 391 3.66 3.46 1.46
C MET A 391 3.01 3.20 2.81
N VAL A 392 3.64 3.67 3.88
CA VAL A 392 3.18 3.38 5.25
C VAL A 392 1.79 3.97 5.50
N ILE A 393 1.53 5.25 5.15
CA ILE A 393 0.20 5.87 5.34
C ILE A 393 -0.89 5.15 4.54
N ARG A 394 -0.58 4.64 3.34
CA ARG A 394 -1.52 3.85 2.55
C ARG A 394 -1.91 2.54 3.23
N ASP A 395 -0.93 1.86 3.89
CA ASP A 395 -1.03 0.46 4.25
C ASP A 395 -1.06 0.19 5.77
N LEU A 396 -0.89 1.21 6.60
CA LEU A 396 -0.69 1.09 8.05
C LEU A 396 -1.79 0.35 8.83
N ASN A 397 -3.03 0.27 8.34
CA ASN A 397 -4.14 -0.38 9.04
C ASN A 397 -4.35 -1.86 8.67
N HIS A 398 -3.56 -2.41 7.74
CA HIS A 398 -3.64 -3.82 7.37
C HIS A 398 -3.05 -4.71 8.48
N PRO A 399 -3.86 -5.57 9.15
CA PRO A 399 -3.35 -6.47 10.18
C PRO A 399 -2.45 -7.57 9.61
N SER A 400 -2.53 -7.89 8.34
CA SER A 400 -1.69 -8.86 7.65
C SER A 400 -0.21 -8.44 7.58
N ILE A 401 0.09 -7.14 7.50
CA ILE A 401 1.47 -6.65 7.47
C ILE A 401 2.13 -6.87 8.83
N ILE A 402 3.16 -7.72 8.85
CA ILE A 402 3.92 -8.07 10.04
C ILE A 402 5.25 -7.32 10.07
N PHE A 403 5.88 -7.14 8.92
CA PHE A 403 7.14 -6.43 8.76
C PHE A 403 7.03 -5.38 7.66
N TRP A 404 7.70 -4.26 7.87
CA TRP A 404 8.13 -3.38 6.79
C TRP A 404 9.49 -3.85 6.31
N SER A 405 9.68 -3.94 5.01
CA SER A 405 10.94 -4.31 4.40
C SER A 405 11.56 -3.09 3.71
N ASN A 406 12.79 -2.76 4.07
CA ASN A 406 13.53 -1.63 3.51
C ASN A 406 14.50 -2.16 2.45
N GLY A 407 14.00 -2.29 1.21
CA GLY A 407 14.80 -2.67 0.05
C GLY A 407 15.20 -4.14 -0.01
N ASN A 408 15.89 -4.48 -1.09
CA ASN A 408 16.34 -5.84 -1.42
C ASN A 408 17.85 -5.87 -1.72
N GLU A 409 18.54 -6.93 -1.30
CA GLU A 409 19.91 -7.29 -1.68
C GLU A 409 20.92 -6.14 -1.60
N GLY A 410 20.90 -5.39 -0.50
CA GLY A 410 21.76 -4.23 -0.27
C GLY A 410 21.18 -2.91 -0.75
N GLY A 411 19.97 -2.91 -1.30
CA GLY A 411 19.24 -1.71 -1.71
C GLY A 411 18.50 -1.00 -0.57
N HIS A 412 18.87 -1.24 0.69
CA HIS A 412 18.30 -0.56 1.84
C HIS A 412 19.06 0.74 2.15
N ASN A 413 18.33 1.79 2.49
CA ASN A 413 18.89 3.01 3.06
C ASN A 413 18.55 3.05 4.56
N LYS A 414 19.59 2.89 5.41
CA LYS A 414 19.43 2.83 6.88
C LYS A 414 18.90 4.13 7.48
N GLU A 415 19.11 5.27 6.82
CA GLU A 415 18.58 6.55 7.28
C GLU A 415 17.05 6.61 7.25
N LEU A 416 16.40 5.70 6.49
CA LEU A 416 14.94 5.60 6.39
C LEU A 416 14.31 4.68 7.45
N ASP A 417 15.09 3.92 8.21
CA ASP A 417 14.55 2.90 9.12
C ASP A 417 13.61 3.49 10.18
N ASP A 418 13.95 4.65 10.72
CA ASP A 418 13.15 5.34 11.74
C ASP A 418 11.87 5.97 11.15
N ASP A 419 11.85 6.29 9.85
CA ASP A 419 10.70 6.90 9.19
C ASP A 419 9.47 5.99 9.17
N TYR A 420 9.67 4.68 9.04
CA TYR A 420 8.54 3.73 9.13
C TYR A 420 7.81 3.89 10.46
N GLY A 421 8.57 3.93 11.57
CA GLY A 421 8.01 4.13 12.88
C GLY A 421 7.45 5.54 13.13
N ALA A 422 7.84 6.54 12.35
CA ALA A 422 7.24 7.87 12.43
C ALA A 422 5.80 7.89 11.92
N TYR A 423 5.50 7.08 10.90
CA TYR A 423 4.18 7.00 10.28
C TYR A 423 3.35 5.80 10.72
N ASP A 424 3.96 4.67 11.09
CA ASP A 424 3.26 3.49 11.61
C ASP A 424 3.04 3.59 13.12
N TYR A 425 1.83 3.93 13.51
CA TYR A 425 1.47 4.04 14.93
C TYR A 425 1.65 2.73 15.70
N SER A 426 1.50 1.58 15.06
CA SER A 426 1.69 0.27 15.68
C SER A 426 3.16 -0.14 15.81
N LYS A 427 4.11 0.66 15.26
CA LYS A 427 5.56 0.46 15.36
C LYS A 427 6.00 -0.95 14.95
N ARG A 428 5.54 -1.42 13.78
CA ARG A 428 5.98 -2.71 13.26
C ARG A 428 7.47 -2.73 13.02
N PRO A 429 8.11 -3.88 13.21
CA PRO A 429 9.55 -3.99 12.97
C PRO A 429 9.88 -3.82 11.49
N VAL A 430 11.03 -3.19 11.24
CA VAL A 430 11.63 -3.04 9.90
C VAL A 430 12.68 -4.11 9.71
N ILE A 431 12.75 -4.73 8.53
CA ILE A 431 13.80 -5.68 8.15
C ILE A 431 14.51 -5.23 6.89
N HIS A 432 15.74 -5.71 6.71
CA HIS A 432 16.51 -5.56 5.48
C HIS A 432 16.64 -6.93 4.82
N CYS A 433 16.12 -7.08 3.61
CA CYS A 433 16.17 -8.34 2.89
C CYS A 433 17.53 -8.56 2.26
N HIS A 434 18.20 -9.68 2.63
CA HIS A 434 19.53 -10.07 2.25
C HIS A 434 20.66 -9.37 3.04
N HIS A 435 21.83 -9.96 3.00
CA HIS A 435 23.10 -9.63 3.64
C HIS A 435 23.21 -9.88 5.15
N ARG A 436 24.34 -10.46 5.47
CA ARG A 436 24.82 -10.71 6.82
C ARG A 436 26.22 -10.09 6.97
N PRO A 437 26.54 -9.33 8.03
CA PRO A 437 25.70 -9.00 9.19
C PRO A 437 24.74 -7.80 8.95
N GLY A 438 24.71 -7.23 7.76
CA GLY A 438 23.91 -6.03 7.47
C GLY A 438 22.41 -6.18 7.73
N ASN A 439 21.90 -7.41 7.73
CA ASN A 439 20.49 -7.74 7.96
C ASN A 439 20.15 -8.11 9.40
N ALA A 440 21.07 -8.00 10.33
CA ALA A 440 20.82 -8.28 11.74
C ALA A 440 19.88 -7.27 12.42
N PHE A 441 19.26 -6.38 11.63
CA PHE A 441 18.32 -5.40 12.14
C PHE A 441 17.16 -6.09 12.85
N ASN A 442 16.80 -5.60 14.02
CA ASN A 442 15.83 -6.20 14.93
C ASN A 442 16.10 -7.67 15.32
N GLY A 443 17.34 -8.14 15.21
CA GLY A 443 17.73 -9.51 15.59
C GLY A 443 17.31 -10.57 14.57
N ILE A 444 16.94 -10.18 13.36
CA ILE A 444 16.54 -11.07 12.25
C ILE A 444 17.60 -11.04 11.16
N ASP A 445 18.03 -12.21 10.74
CA ASP A 445 18.90 -12.44 9.59
C ASP A 445 18.05 -12.93 8.41
N CYS A 446 18.02 -12.16 7.33
CA CYS A 446 17.22 -12.44 6.14
C CYS A 446 18.06 -12.94 4.96
N ASN A 447 19.25 -13.49 5.20
CA ASN A 447 20.20 -13.84 4.14
C ASN A 447 19.60 -14.79 3.12
N HIS A 448 19.87 -14.54 1.81
CA HIS A 448 19.29 -15.28 0.69
C HIS A 448 20.18 -16.46 0.27
N TYR A 449 19.57 -17.50 -0.27
CA TYR A 449 20.19 -18.59 -1.04
C TYR A 449 21.36 -19.29 -0.35
N GLU A 450 21.32 -19.43 0.97
CA GLU A 450 22.30 -20.22 1.71
C GLU A 450 22.15 -21.70 1.39
N ASP A 451 23.26 -22.40 1.25
CA ASP A 451 23.25 -23.86 1.11
C ASP A 451 22.76 -24.57 2.39
N TYR A 452 22.53 -25.87 2.30
CA TYR A 452 21.99 -26.66 3.40
C TYR A 452 22.86 -26.60 4.68
N TYR A 453 24.18 -26.71 4.55
CA TYR A 453 25.11 -26.72 5.68
C TYR A 453 25.29 -25.32 6.25
N SER A 454 25.32 -24.30 5.41
CA SER A 454 25.32 -22.91 5.84
C SER A 454 24.05 -22.56 6.59
N THR A 455 22.88 -22.98 6.08
CA THR A 455 21.59 -22.83 6.76
C THR A 455 21.59 -23.48 8.14
N GLN A 456 22.09 -24.72 8.25
CA GLN A 456 22.22 -25.42 9.54
C GLN A 456 23.10 -24.65 10.52
N LYS A 457 24.21 -24.10 10.06
CA LYS A 457 25.13 -23.29 10.87
C LYS A 457 24.48 -21.99 11.35
N ILE A 458 23.78 -21.26 10.45
CA ILE A 458 23.11 -20.02 10.74
C ILE A 458 21.97 -20.22 11.78
N LEU A 459 21.19 -21.28 11.65
CA LEU A 459 20.13 -21.63 12.60
C LEU A 459 20.66 -21.95 14.02
N ASN A 460 21.97 -22.16 14.19
CA ASN A 460 22.62 -22.30 15.50
C ASN A 460 23.24 -21.00 16.04
N ASP A 461 23.17 -19.91 15.30
CA ASP A 461 23.66 -18.59 15.68
C ASP A 461 22.73 -17.89 16.73
N SER A 462 23.09 -16.67 17.13
CA SER A 462 22.32 -15.86 18.08
C SER A 462 21.09 -15.19 17.49
N LEU A 463 21.01 -15.07 16.14
CA LEU A 463 19.95 -14.36 15.43
C LEU A 463 18.79 -15.30 15.07
N ILE A 464 17.64 -14.69 14.81
CA ILE A 464 16.51 -15.36 14.14
C ILE A 464 16.85 -15.43 12.64
N TYR A 465 16.82 -16.61 12.06
CA TYR A 465 17.04 -16.77 10.63
C TYR A 465 15.70 -16.89 9.90
N MET A 466 15.47 -16.00 8.95
CA MET A 466 14.29 -15.95 8.09
C MET A 466 14.71 -15.55 6.67
N PRO A 467 15.25 -16.49 5.85
CA PRO A 467 15.61 -16.17 4.49
C PRO A 467 14.40 -15.67 3.72
N THR A 468 14.52 -14.43 3.22
CA THR A 468 13.44 -13.79 2.46
C THR A 468 13.44 -14.19 0.98
N GLU A 469 14.47 -14.92 0.55
CA GLU A 469 14.52 -15.67 -0.71
C GLU A 469 15.31 -16.97 -0.53
N MET A 470 14.78 -18.07 -1.03
CA MET A 470 15.47 -19.35 -1.08
C MET A 470 14.93 -20.22 -2.21
N LEU A 471 15.68 -21.24 -2.63
CA LEU A 471 15.30 -22.22 -3.66
C LEU A 471 14.77 -21.54 -4.92
N HIS A 472 15.68 -20.88 -5.64
CA HIS A 472 15.38 -20.27 -6.93
C HIS A 472 15.15 -21.40 -7.95
N ALA A 473 13.90 -21.77 -8.17
CA ALA A 473 13.53 -22.95 -8.95
C ALA A 473 14.15 -22.99 -10.36
N GLN A 474 14.41 -21.84 -10.96
CA GLN A 474 15.01 -21.71 -12.28
C GLN A 474 16.54 -21.90 -12.25
N ASP A 475 17.23 -21.31 -11.26
CA ASP A 475 18.70 -21.24 -11.24
C ASP A 475 19.34 -22.37 -10.45
N ASP A 476 18.66 -22.91 -9.43
CA ASP A 476 19.18 -23.98 -8.56
C ASP A 476 19.21 -25.36 -9.22
N GLY A 477 18.65 -25.49 -10.43
CA GLY A 477 18.66 -26.73 -11.20
C GLY A 477 17.80 -27.88 -10.65
N GLY A 478 17.30 -27.73 -9.42
CA GLY A 478 16.50 -28.74 -8.73
C GLY A 478 15.01 -28.41 -8.64
N ALA A 479 14.57 -27.25 -9.14
CA ALA A 479 13.18 -26.80 -9.16
C ALA A 479 12.45 -26.99 -7.81
N GLY A 480 13.12 -26.70 -6.69
CA GLY A 480 12.58 -26.87 -5.36
C GLY A 480 12.67 -28.26 -4.76
N ALA A 481 13.41 -29.19 -5.37
CA ALA A 481 13.57 -30.57 -4.89
C ALA A 481 14.07 -30.68 -3.43
N ALA A 482 14.88 -29.74 -2.97
CA ALA A 482 15.41 -29.69 -1.60
C ALA A 482 14.46 -29.03 -0.59
N MET A 483 13.25 -28.61 -0.96
CA MET A 483 12.36 -27.83 -0.09
C MET A 483 12.06 -28.53 1.23
N GLU A 484 11.80 -29.83 1.21
CA GLU A 484 11.52 -30.60 2.43
C GLU A 484 12.73 -30.62 3.37
N ASP A 485 13.93 -30.79 2.84
CA ASP A 485 15.16 -30.84 3.66
C ASP A 485 15.41 -29.49 4.35
N PHE A 486 15.33 -28.38 3.61
CA PHE A 486 15.46 -27.03 4.17
C PHE A 486 14.34 -26.73 5.16
N TRP A 487 13.08 -27.07 4.80
CA TRP A 487 11.95 -26.84 5.70
C TRP A 487 12.12 -27.62 7.00
N ASN A 488 12.59 -28.84 6.96
CA ASN A 488 12.87 -29.65 8.15
C ASN A 488 13.91 -29.01 9.07
N LEU A 489 14.97 -28.37 8.53
CA LEU A 489 15.91 -27.60 9.34
C LEU A 489 15.21 -26.43 10.04
N HIS A 490 14.47 -25.63 9.29
CA HIS A 490 13.73 -24.49 9.81
C HIS A 490 12.65 -24.89 10.82
N TRP A 491 11.93 -25.97 10.55
CA TRP A 491 10.86 -26.46 11.44
C TRP A 491 11.39 -26.86 12.81
N ARG A 492 12.53 -27.54 12.87
CA ARG A 492 13.15 -28.03 14.10
C ARG A 492 13.81 -26.92 14.93
N SER A 493 14.22 -25.83 14.31
CA SER A 493 14.91 -24.74 15.00
C SER A 493 13.92 -23.75 15.63
N GLN A 494 14.10 -23.47 16.92
CA GLN A 494 13.36 -22.40 17.60
C GLN A 494 13.71 -21.01 17.07
N LYS A 495 14.90 -20.85 16.50
CA LYS A 495 15.40 -19.57 15.97
C LYS A 495 14.97 -19.31 14.54
N SER A 496 14.18 -20.19 13.92
CA SER A 496 13.66 -19.95 12.60
C SER A 496 12.45 -19.02 12.62
N GLY A 497 12.49 -17.96 11.82
CA GLY A 497 11.33 -17.12 11.48
C GLY A 497 10.49 -17.69 10.34
N GLY A 498 10.92 -18.82 9.76
CA GLY A 498 10.33 -19.40 8.55
C GLY A 498 11.16 -19.11 7.30
N VAL A 499 10.56 -19.26 6.13
CA VAL A 499 11.23 -19.14 4.83
C VAL A 499 10.31 -18.51 3.79
N PHE A 500 10.89 -17.93 2.73
CA PHE A 500 10.17 -17.46 1.56
C PHE A 500 10.82 -18.02 0.30
N ILE A 501 10.08 -18.84 -0.45
CA ILE A 501 10.59 -19.41 -1.71
C ILE A 501 10.57 -18.35 -2.82
N TRP A 502 11.48 -18.44 -3.74
CA TRP A 502 11.52 -17.63 -4.97
C TRP A 502 11.06 -18.48 -6.15
N ALA A 503 9.96 -18.21 -6.82
CA ALA A 503 8.90 -17.29 -6.52
C ALA A 503 7.55 -17.87 -6.99
N LEU A 504 6.44 -17.23 -6.59
CA LEU A 504 5.10 -17.52 -7.06
C LEU A 504 4.90 -16.98 -8.48
#